data_75ef0646a2fd456e03814b09efb7452b
#
_entry.id   75ef0646a2fd456e03814b09efb7452b
#
_cell.length_a   1.000
_cell.length_b   1.000
_cell.length_c   1.000
_cell.angle_alpha   90.00
_cell.angle_beta   90.00
_cell.angle_gamma   90.00
#
_symmetry.space_group_name_H-M   'P 1'
#
loop_
_entity.id
_entity.type
_entity.pdbx_description
1 polymer ?
#
loop_
_entity_poly.entity_id
_entity_poly.type
_entity_poly.pdbx_seq_one_letter_code
_entity_poly.pdbx_strand_id
1 'polypeptide(L)'
;QKEIKRQTVTPQVVVPKQKVQQKFSNDGAQLPAFRTLMQKTQTAYKSQQLAEAERYALQAQRIAPQASETYLYLGLIANQRKEYANAEALARRGLSYAQSNAMKKQLWTIVLRASEARNHPVKAQEAKKAIQSL
;
A
#
# COMPACT_ATOMS: atom_id res chain seq x y z
N GLN A 1 -5.08 -15.36 -38.81
CA GLN A 1 -5.23 -15.50 -38.53
C GLN A 1 -5.44 -15.19 -38.01
N LYS A 2 -5.08 -15.08 -37.99
CA LYS A 2 -5.23 -15.10 -37.53
C LYS A 2 -5.10 -14.69 -36.88
N GLU A 3 -4.70 -14.53 -36.93
CA GLU A 3 -4.61 -14.51 -36.31
C GLU A 3 -4.44 -14.01 -35.69
N ILE A 4 -4.32 -13.79 -35.99
CA ILE A 4 -4.21 -13.77 -35.42
C ILE A 4 -4.05 -13.34 -34.85
N LYS A 5 -3.89 -13.22 -34.97
CA LYS A 5 -3.83 -13.29 -34.41
C LYS A 5 -3.63 -12.87 -33.75
N ARG A 6 -3.45 -12.76 -33.95
CA ARG A 6 -3.38 -12.75 -33.31
C ARG A 6 -3.05 -12.43 -32.61
N GLN A 7 -2.91 -12.42 -32.82
CA GLN A 7 -2.70 -12.54 -32.16
C GLN A 7 -2.57 -12.13 -31.43
N THR A 8 -2.47 -11.98 -31.71
CA THR A 8 -2.43 -11.98 -30.99
C THR A 8 -2.58 -11.74 -30.25
N VAL A 9 -2.57 -11.73 -30.38
CA VAL A 9 -2.71 -11.90 -29.60
C VAL A 9 -2.68 -11.89 -28.87
N THR A 10 -2.63 -11.86 -28.64
CA THR A 10 -2.70 -12.17 -27.95
C THR A 10 -2.70 -12.47 -27.26
N PRO A 11 -2.50 -12.73 -27.19
CA PRO A 11 -2.71 -13.35 -26.44
C PRO A 11 -2.76 -13.16 -25.51
N GLN A 12 -2.78 -12.99 -25.09
CA GLN A 12 -2.87 -12.91 -24.29
C GLN A 12 -3.34 -12.65 -23.43
N VAL A 13 -3.63 -12.50 -23.51
CA VAL A 13 -4.08 -12.22 -22.61
C VAL A 13 -4.63 -12.91 -21.67
N VAL A 14 -4.76 -13.80 -21.83
CA VAL A 14 -5.11 -14.50 -20.83
C VAL A 14 -4.15 -14.73 -19.87
N VAL A 15 -3.34 -13.86 -19.80
CA VAL A 15 -2.37 -13.99 -18.88
C VAL A 15 -2.91 -14.10 -17.58
N PRO A 16 -2.55 -15.03 -16.86
CA PRO A 16 -3.04 -15.21 -15.57
C PRO A 16 -2.84 -14.03 -14.69
N LYS A 17 -3.81 -13.79 -13.87
CA LYS A 17 -3.74 -12.73 -12.92
C LYS A 17 -2.55 -12.86 -12.02
N GLN A 18 -2.08 -14.07 -11.77
CA GLN A 18 -0.93 -14.27 -10.92
C GLN A 18 0.31 -13.60 -11.46
N LYS A 19 0.48 -13.63 -12.77
CA LYS A 19 1.64 -12.96 -13.34
C LYS A 19 1.57 -11.46 -13.16
N VAL A 20 0.37 -10.92 -13.22
CA VAL A 20 0.22 -9.49 -13.00
C VAL A 20 0.58 -9.14 -11.58
N GLN A 21 0.17 -9.95 -10.61
CA GLN A 21 0.52 -9.70 -9.23
C GLN A 21 2.02 -9.78 -8.99
N GLN A 22 2.68 -10.74 -9.63
CA GLN A 22 4.13 -10.83 -9.51
C GLN A 22 4.81 -9.61 -10.07
N LYS A 23 4.27 -9.07 -11.15
CA LYS A 23 4.79 -7.85 -11.69
C LYS A 23 4.70 -6.71 -10.69
N PHE A 24 3.57 -6.61 -9.98
CA PHE A 24 3.42 -5.57 -8.98
C PHE A 24 4.50 -5.67 -7.91
N SER A 25 4.79 -6.88 -7.45
CA SER A 25 5.76 -7.02 -6.38
C SER A 25 7.16 -6.64 -6.81
N ASN A 26 7.44 -6.71 -8.13
CA ASN A 26 8.77 -6.40 -8.64
C ASN A 26 8.85 -5.02 -9.26
N ASP A 27 7.74 -4.29 -9.35
CA ASP A 27 7.69 -3.04 -10.09
C ASP A 27 8.32 -1.93 -9.26
N GLY A 28 9.61 -1.80 -9.33
CA GLY A 28 10.36 -0.73 -8.69
C GLY A 28 10.70 -0.96 -7.24
N ALA A 29 10.01 -1.90 -6.57
CA ALA A 29 10.16 -2.06 -5.12
C ALA A 29 11.52 -2.58 -4.72
N GLN A 30 12.23 -3.25 -5.63
CA GLN A 30 13.55 -3.78 -5.34
C GLN A 30 14.68 -2.90 -5.82
N LEU A 31 14.37 -1.78 -6.44
CA LEU A 31 15.41 -0.86 -6.88
C LEU A 31 16.08 -0.22 -5.68
N PRO A 32 17.40 -0.04 -5.72
CA PRO A 32 18.10 0.60 -4.60
C PRO A 32 17.54 1.98 -4.27
N ALA A 33 17.11 2.74 -5.28
CA ALA A 33 16.55 4.06 -5.02
C ALA A 33 15.27 3.97 -4.18
N PHE A 34 14.42 2.99 -4.47
CA PHE A 34 13.23 2.79 -3.67
C PHE A 34 13.57 2.41 -2.24
N ARG A 35 14.50 1.46 -2.05
CA ARG A 35 14.88 1.02 -0.71
C ARG A 35 15.50 2.16 0.10
N THR A 36 16.31 2.99 -0.54
CA THR A 36 16.90 4.13 0.14
C THR A 36 15.83 5.11 0.59
N LEU A 37 14.86 5.40 -0.27
CA LEU A 37 13.78 6.31 0.11
C LEU A 37 12.91 5.74 1.22
N MET A 38 12.67 4.43 1.21
CA MET A 38 11.88 3.83 2.29
C MET A 38 12.63 3.88 3.62
N GLN A 39 13.95 3.70 3.60
CA GLN A 39 14.74 3.86 4.82
C GLN A 39 14.68 5.29 5.34
N LYS A 40 14.78 6.26 4.46
CA LYS A 40 14.68 7.67 4.86
C LYS A 40 13.28 7.99 5.39
N THR A 41 12.25 7.43 4.77
CA THR A 41 10.88 7.58 5.24
C THR A 41 10.75 7.05 6.66
N GLN A 42 11.25 5.87 6.89
CA GLN A 42 11.17 5.20 8.17
C GLN A 42 11.90 6.00 9.26
N THR A 43 13.11 6.45 8.95
CA THR A 43 13.90 7.23 9.90
C THR A 43 13.22 8.56 10.24
N ALA A 44 12.72 9.26 9.23
CA ALA A 44 12.04 10.52 9.45
C ALA A 44 10.75 10.31 10.25
N TYR A 45 10.01 9.26 9.95
CA TYR A 45 8.78 8.97 10.68
C TYR A 45 9.07 8.70 12.15
N LYS A 46 10.08 7.89 12.44
CA LYS A 46 10.44 7.58 13.82
C LYS A 46 10.90 8.80 14.59
N SER A 47 11.49 9.76 13.88
CA SER A 47 11.94 11.01 14.50
C SER A 47 10.84 12.06 14.54
N GLN A 48 9.62 11.72 14.18
CA GLN A 48 8.47 12.63 14.17
C GLN A 48 8.61 13.77 13.17
N GLN A 49 9.45 13.60 12.18
CA GLN A 49 9.59 14.57 11.09
C GLN A 49 8.61 14.19 9.99
N LEU A 50 7.34 14.45 10.23
CA LEU A 50 6.28 13.92 9.39
C LEU A 50 6.30 14.52 7.98
N ALA A 51 6.60 15.81 7.85
CA ALA A 51 6.65 16.43 6.52
C ALA A 51 7.75 15.81 5.67
N GLU A 52 8.91 15.53 6.26
CA GLU A 52 10.00 14.88 5.54
C GLU A 52 9.67 13.45 5.21
N ALA A 53 9.09 12.74 6.18
CA ALA A 53 8.69 11.36 5.94
C ALA A 53 7.72 11.28 4.76
N GLU A 54 6.76 12.19 4.72
CA GLU A 54 5.81 12.22 3.62
C GLU A 54 6.50 12.50 2.29
N ARG A 55 7.42 13.44 2.27
CA ARG A 55 8.13 13.78 1.05
C ARG A 55 8.90 12.59 0.49
N TYR A 56 9.62 11.88 1.37
CA TYR A 56 10.34 10.67 0.95
C TYR A 56 9.38 9.58 0.48
N ALA A 57 8.27 9.39 1.19
CA ALA A 57 7.30 8.37 0.81
C ALA A 57 6.68 8.67 -0.55
N LEU A 58 6.40 9.94 -0.84
CA LEU A 58 5.84 10.33 -2.13
C LEU A 58 6.85 10.10 -3.26
N GLN A 59 8.13 10.32 -3.00
CA GLN A 59 9.15 10.00 -4.00
C GLN A 59 9.23 8.50 -4.22
N ALA A 60 9.14 7.72 -3.15
CA ALA A 60 9.14 6.26 -3.28
C ALA A 60 7.93 5.78 -4.07
N GLN A 61 6.78 6.42 -3.88
CA GLN A 61 5.57 6.07 -4.60
C GLN A 61 5.75 6.22 -6.12
N ARG A 62 6.50 7.21 -6.55
CA ARG A 62 6.75 7.39 -7.97
C ARG A 62 7.57 6.26 -8.57
N ILE A 63 8.49 5.70 -7.77
CA ILE A 63 9.33 4.61 -8.25
C ILE A 63 8.55 3.31 -8.25
N ALA A 64 7.76 3.05 -7.21
CA ALA A 64 7.02 1.81 -7.08
C ALA A 64 5.59 2.11 -6.62
N PRO A 65 4.73 2.53 -7.56
CA PRO A 65 3.37 2.97 -7.19
C PRO A 65 2.50 1.88 -6.58
N GLN A 66 2.90 0.62 -6.70
CA GLN A 66 2.10 -0.49 -6.19
C GLN A 66 2.79 -1.22 -5.04
N ALA A 67 3.75 -0.58 -4.40
CA ALA A 67 4.39 -1.14 -3.23
C ALA A 67 3.58 -0.77 -1.98
N SER A 68 3.07 -1.77 -1.29
CA SER A 68 2.20 -1.54 -0.13
C SER A 68 2.90 -0.79 0.99
N GLU A 69 4.20 -0.98 1.13
CA GLU A 69 4.98 -0.36 2.20
C GLU A 69 4.86 1.16 2.18
N THR A 70 4.84 1.75 0.99
CA THR A 70 4.70 3.20 0.86
C THR A 70 3.37 3.68 1.43
N TYR A 71 2.30 2.95 1.13
CA TYR A 71 0.98 3.34 1.62
C TYR A 71 0.85 3.13 3.11
N LEU A 72 1.58 2.16 3.66
CA LEU A 72 1.64 2.00 5.11
C LEU A 72 2.15 3.27 5.77
N TYR A 73 3.28 3.79 5.32
CA TYR A 73 3.84 4.99 5.93
C TYR A 73 2.99 6.23 5.65
N LEU A 74 2.47 6.37 4.45
CA LEU A 74 1.58 7.49 4.16
C LEU A 74 0.34 7.46 5.06
N GLY A 75 -0.21 6.27 5.30
CA GLY A 75 -1.35 6.12 6.19
C GLY A 75 -1.02 6.41 7.64
N LEU A 76 0.15 5.94 8.10
CA LEU A 76 0.60 6.23 9.46
C LEU A 76 0.77 7.73 9.67
N ILE A 77 1.38 8.40 8.69
CA ILE A 77 1.59 9.84 8.77
C ILE A 77 0.24 10.58 8.83
N ALA A 78 -0.70 10.18 7.98
CA ALA A 78 -2.01 10.81 7.95
C ALA A 78 -2.72 10.65 9.28
N ASN A 79 -2.65 9.47 9.90
CA ASN A 79 -3.27 9.27 11.21
C ASN A 79 -2.66 10.18 12.27
N GLN A 80 -1.34 10.36 12.25
CA GLN A 80 -0.71 11.23 13.22
C GLN A 80 -1.10 12.70 13.02
N ARG A 81 -1.41 13.06 11.79
CA ARG A 81 -1.88 14.42 11.48
C ARG A 81 -3.38 14.57 11.70
N LYS A 82 -4.04 13.50 12.15
CA LYS A 82 -5.49 13.48 12.36
C LYS A 82 -6.28 13.61 11.06
N GLU A 83 -5.64 13.24 9.95
CA GLU A 83 -6.29 13.19 8.64
C GLU A 83 -6.84 11.78 8.46
N TYR A 84 -7.87 11.45 9.25
CA TYR A 84 -8.29 10.07 9.39
C TYR A 84 -8.94 9.49 8.13
N ALA A 85 -9.73 10.29 7.43
CA ALA A 85 -10.33 9.81 6.19
C ALA A 85 -9.26 9.47 5.15
N ASN A 86 -8.24 10.32 5.07
CA ASN A 86 -7.12 10.10 4.16
C ASN A 86 -6.31 8.89 4.58
N ALA A 87 -6.10 8.73 5.88
CA ALA A 87 -5.37 7.58 6.41
C ALA A 87 -6.06 6.27 6.01
N GLU A 88 -7.38 6.23 6.17
CA GLU A 88 -8.13 5.04 5.79
C GLU A 88 -8.01 4.76 4.30
N ALA A 89 -8.15 5.78 3.46
CA ALA A 89 -8.06 5.60 2.01
C ALA A 89 -6.69 5.08 1.60
N LEU A 90 -5.63 5.63 2.19
CA LEU A 90 -4.28 5.20 1.89
C LEU A 90 -4.03 3.76 2.34
N ALA A 91 -4.51 3.42 3.52
CA ALA A 91 -4.35 2.05 4.03
C ALA A 91 -5.11 1.05 3.16
N ARG A 92 -6.31 1.38 2.74
CA ARG A 92 -7.08 0.47 1.88
C ARG A 92 -6.41 0.31 0.53
N ARG A 93 -5.80 1.37 0.01
CA ARG A 93 -5.04 1.25 -1.23
C ARG A 93 -3.84 0.33 -1.04
N GLY A 94 -3.14 0.47 0.08
CA GLY A 94 -2.04 -0.43 0.40
C GLY A 94 -2.48 -1.87 0.52
N LEU A 95 -3.68 -2.11 1.05
CA LEU A 95 -4.22 -3.47 1.17
C LEU A 95 -4.39 -4.12 -0.20
N SER A 96 -4.71 -3.33 -1.24
CA SER A 96 -4.83 -3.87 -2.59
C SER A 96 -3.52 -4.45 -3.11
N TYR A 97 -2.40 -3.99 -2.59
CA TYR A 97 -1.08 -4.40 -3.04
C TYR A 97 -0.34 -5.28 -2.04
N ALA A 98 -0.90 -5.46 -0.83
CA ALA A 98 -0.20 -6.18 0.23
C ALA A 98 -0.11 -7.67 -0.11
N GLN A 99 1.07 -8.24 0.14
CA GLN A 99 1.34 -9.63 -0.21
C GLN A 99 1.68 -10.51 0.98
N SER A 100 1.61 -9.96 2.19
CA SER A 100 1.86 -10.76 3.38
C SER A 100 0.82 -10.44 4.43
N ASN A 101 0.57 -11.40 5.30
CA ASN A 101 -0.38 -11.18 6.39
C ASN A 101 0.16 -10.12 7.36
N ALA A 102 1.47 -10.07 7.54
CA ALA A 102 2.04 -9.05 8.40
C ALA A 102 1.74 -7.64 7.89
N MET A 103 1.91 -7.42 6.60
CA MET A 103 1.61 -6.11 6.01
C MET A 103 0.12 -5.82 6.09
N LYS A 104 -0.72 -6.81 5.79
CA LYS A 104 -2.16 -6.61 5.87
C LYS A 104 -2.60 -6.23 7.27
N LYS A 105 -2.02 -6.86 8.28
CA LYS A 105 -2.35 -6.55 9.65
C LYS A 105 -2.01 -5.11 10.00
N GLN A 106 -0.85 -4.65 9.57
CA GLN A 106 -0.44 -3.27 9.83
C GLN A 106 -1.36 -2.27 9.14
N LEU A 107 -1.74 -2.56 7.91
CA LEU A 107 -2.62 -1.66 7.17
C LEU A 107 -4.03 -1.64 7.77
N TRP A 108 -4.56 -2.80 8.14
CA TRP A 108 -5.85 -2.85 8.82
C TRP A 108 -5.83 -2.12 10.17
N THR A 109 -4.67 -2.12 10.84
CA THR A 109 -4.54 -1.38 12.10
C THR A 109 -4.69 0.12 11.85
N ILE A 110 -4.19 0.61 10.72
CA ILE A 110 -4.39 2.02 10.36
C ILE A 110 -5.89 2.31 10.16
N VAL A 111 -6.58 1.43 9.43
CA VAL A 111 -8.02 1.58 9.22
C VAL A 111 -8.76 1.58 10.56
N LEU A 112 -8.37 0.67 11.45
CA LEU A 112 -9.01 0.59 12.76
C LEU A 112 -8.87 1.89 13.54
N ARG A 113 -7.65 2.40 13.64
CA ARG A 113 -7.41 3.63 14.38
C ARG A 113 -8.15 4.82 13.78
N ALA A 114 -8.14 4.92 12.46
CA ALA A 114 -8.83 6.00 11.79
C ALA A 114 -10.33 5.92 12.00
N SER A 115 -10.88 4.71 11.93
CA SER A 115 -12.32 4.50 12.13
C SER A 115 -12.75 4.79 13.55
N GLU A 116 -11.95 4.37 14.52
CA GLU A 116 -12.25 4.64 15.92
C GLU A 116 -12.19 6.14 16.20
N ALA A 117 -11.19 6.82 15.66
CA ALA A 117 -11.07 8.26 15.86
C ALA A 117 -12.24 9.03 15.27
N ARG A 118 -12.85 8.49 14.22
CA ARG A 118 -14.00 9.13 13.58
C ARG A 118 -15.34 8.62 14.12
N ASN A 119 -15.30 7.73 15.09
CA ASN A 119 -16.52 7.13 15.64
C ASN A 119 -17.34 6.41 14.58
N HIS A 120 -16.66 5.61 13.76
CA HIS A 120 -17.30 4.78 12.74
C HIS A 120 -17.25 3.31 13.18
N PRO A 121 -18.23 2.85 13.97
CA PRO A 121 -18.13 1.51 14.56
C PRO A 121 -18.20 0.38 13.55
N VAL A 122 -18.91 0.55 12.44
CA VAL A 122 -19.02 -0.51 11.45
C VAL A 122 -17.67 -0.74 10.80
N LYS A 123 -16.97 0.33 10.41
CA LYS A 123 -15.65 0.21 9.80
C LYS A 123 -14.61 -0.29 10.81
N ALA A 124 -14.71 0.14 12.05
CA ALA A 124 -13.81 -0.34 13.09
C ALA A 124 -14.01 -1.83 13.31
N GLN A 125 -15.25 -2.31 13.30
CA GLN A 125 -15.51 -3.73 13.47
C GLN A 125 -15.02 -4.53 12.28
N GLU A 126 -15.17 -4.00 11.08
CA GLU A 126 -14.62 -4.62 9.86
C GLU A 126 -13.12 -4.84 10.00
N ALA A 127 -12.41 -3.80 10.45
CA ALA A 127 -10.96 -3.89 10.60
C ALA A 127 -10.57 -4.91 11.67
N LYS A 128 -11.28 -4.92 12.81
CA LYS A 128 -10.99 -5.90 13.86
C LYS A 128 -11.16 -7.32 13.37
N LYS A 129 -12.24 -7.58 12.63
CA LYS A 129 -12.49 -8.92 12.09
C LYS A 129 -11.41 -9.30 11.08
N ALA A 130 -11.02 -8.36 10.23
CA ALA A 130 -9.99 -8.63 9.25
C ALA A 130 -8.66 -9.01 9.93
N ILE A 131 -8.29 -8.29 10.98
CA ILE A 131 -7.06 -8.57 11.71
C ILE A 131 -7.12 -9.96 12.34
N GLN A 132 -8.27 -10.32 12.93
CA GLN A 132 -8.42 -11.62 13.57
C GLN A 132 -8.35 -12.77 12.58
N SER A 133 -8.69 -12.52 11.33
CA SER A 133 -8.71 -13.56 10.30
C SER A 133 -7.34 -13.84 9.68
N LEU A 134 -6.34 -13.02 9.97
CA LEU A 134 -5.02 -13.17 9.32
C LEU A 134 -4.13 -14.24 9.95
#